data_5788b0f46fc1842aa2829ab04351db05
#
_entry.id   5788b0f46fc1842aa2829ab04351db05
#
_cell.length_a   1.000
_cell.length_b   1.000
_cell.length_c   1.000
_cell.angle_alpha   90.00
_cell.angle_beta   90.00
_cell.angle_gamma   90.00
#
_symmetry.space_group_name_H-M   'P 1'
#
loop_
_entity.id
_entity.type
_entity.pdbx_description
1 polymer ?
#
loop_
_entity_poly.entity_id
_entity_poly.type
_entity_poly.pdbx_seq_one_letter_code
_entity_poly.pdbx_strand_id
1 'polypeptide(L)'
;LVLTDFPNAFKAVKRTAVLKEVANCVPALTPSVAICYGTRPPDVFLPMDSEETRTISCSSGVQQGDTMGPALFCLALRPGLKRFRQEFEGEGVEAFAYMNDVSLGLMGITANTVRAFAFVRRELDGIGIVVSPAKTVAPPPKGHVPTAEKISLLESVDVRIADEGRVTVVSVPIGTE
;
A
#
# COMPACT_ATOMS: atom_id res chain seq x y z
N LEU A 1 1.41 -3.55 16.05
CA LEU A 1 1.21 -3.74 14.62
C LEU A 1 0.08 -2.83 14.14
N VAL A 2 0.27 -2.08 13.07
CA VAL A 2 -0.80 -1.35 12.40
C VAL A 2 -0.91 -1.94 10.99
N LEU A 3 -2.11 -2.33 10.61
CA LEU A 3 -2.40 -2.89 9.30
C LEU A 3 -3.11 -1.84 8.46
N THR A 4 -2.67 -1.70 7.23
CA THR A 4 -3.30 -0.81 6.25
C THR A 4 -3.71 -1.61 5.03
N ASP A 5 -4.94 -1.42 4.58
CA ASP A 5 -5.43 -1.93 3.31
C ASP A 5 -5.67 -0.75 2.35
N PHE A 6 -5.38 -0.97 1.09
CA PHE A 6 -5.50 0.04 0.05
C PHE A 6 -6.55 -0.38 -0.97
N PRO A 7 -7.69 0.30 -1.03
CA PRO A 7 -8.70 -0.02 -2.03
C PRO A 7 -8.11 0.20 -3.43
N ASN A 8 -8.19 -0.85 -4.23
CA ASN A 8 -7.74 -0.80 -5.63
C ASN A 8 -6.26 -0.39 -5.84
N ALA A 9 -5.36 -0.70 -4.90
CA ALA A 9 -3.95 -0.29 -4.94
C ALA A 9 -3.27 -0.54 -6.30
N PHE A 10 -3.46 -1.74 -6.87
CA PHE A 10 -2.94 -2.08 -8.19
C PHE A 10 -3.44 -1.15 -9.29
N LYS A 11 -4.70 -0.73 -9.23
CA LYS A 11 -5.31 0.17 -10.23
C LYS A 11 -4.99 1.65 -9.97
N ALA A 12 -4.63 2.00 -8.72
CA ALA A 12 -4.40 3.37 -8.29
C ALA A 12 -2.96 3.84 -8.51
N VAL A 13 -1.97 2.92 -8.47
CA VAL A 13 -0.57 3.30 -8.55
C VAL A 13 -0.26 4.08 -9.83
N LYS A 14 0.46 5.18 -9.69
CA LYS A 14 0.88 6.01 -10.84
C LYS A 14 1.87 5.25 -11.72
N ARG A 15 1.56 5.10 -13.01
CA ARG A 15 2.45 4.46 -13.99
C ARG A 15 3.81 5.18 -14.10
N THR A 16 3.83 6.49 -13.90
CA THR A 16 5.09 7.26 -13.86
C THR A 16 6.01 6.81 -12.75
N ALA A 17 5.48 6.45 -11.56
CA ALA A 17 6.26 5.89 -10.46
C ALA A 17 6.80 4.50 -10.83
N VAL A 18 5.96 3.65 -11.43
CA VAL A 18 6.35 2.33 -11.93
C VAL A 18 7.48 2.44 -12.95
N LEU A 19 7.30 3.23 -14.01
CA LEU A 19 8.28 3.38 -15.10
C LEU A 19 9.61 3.94 -14.59
N LYS A 20 9.56 4.92 -13.67
CA LYS A 20 10.75 5.49 -13.05
C LYS A 20 11.57 4.42 -12.32
N GLU A 21 10.91 3.58 -11.52
CA GLU A 21 11.62 2.57 -10.75
C GLU A 21 12.06 1.37 -11.60
N VAL A 22 11.32 1.02 -12.64
CA VAL A 22 11.79 0.05 -13.64
C VAL A 22 13.08 0.53 -14.30
N ALA A 23 13.12 1.78 -14.75
CA ALA A 23 14.32 2.36 -15.35
C ALA A 23 15.52 2.40 -14.39
N ASN A 24 15.27 2.63 -13.10
CA ASN A 24 16.31 2.65 -12.07
C ASN A 24 16.82 1.26 -11.67
N CYS A 25 15.92 0.28 -11.58
CA CYS A 25 16.25 -1.02 -10.97
C CYS A 25 16.52 -2.11 -12.01
N VAL A 26 15.81 -2.06 -13.15
CA VAL A 26 15.86 -3.08 -14.20
C VAL A 26 15.77 -2.39 -15.58
N PRO A 27 16.76 -1.58 -15.95
CA PRO A 27 16.70 -0.75 -17.16
C PRO A 27 16.44 -1.55 -18.44
N ALA A 28 16.87 -2.81 -18.49
CA ALA A 28 16.61 -3.69 -19.63
C ALA A 28 15.13 -3.96 -19.90
N LEU A 29 14.26 -3.86 -18.86
CA LEU A 29 12.81 -4.04 -19.01
C LEU A 29 12.07 -2.75 -19.39
N THR A 30 12.74 -1.58 -19.31
CA THR A 30 12.09 -0.29 -19.54
C THR A 30 11.36 -0.20 -20.87
N PRO A 31 11.92 -0.64 -22.03
CA PRO A 31 11.21 -0.57 -23.30
C PRO A 31 9.92 -1.39 -23.31
N SER A 32 9.97 -2.63 -22.80
CA SER A 32 8.81 -3.52 -22.76
C SER A 32 7.71 -2.98 -21.83
N VAL A 33 8.09 -2.51 -20.64
CA VAL A 33 7.13 -1.93 -19.68
C VAL A 33 6.56 -0.63 -20.21
N ALA A 34 7.35 0.19 -20.94
CA ALA A 34 6.88 1.42 -21.55
C ALA A 34 5.83 1.17 -22.66
N ILE A 35 5.94 0.08 -23.40
CA ILE A 35 4.93 -0.33 -24.38
C ILE A 35 3.61 -0.66 -23.69
N CYS A 36 3.65 -1.40 -22.59
CA CYS A 36 2.45 -1.86 -21.88
C CYS A 36 1.81 -0.78 -20.99
N TYR A 37 2.64 0.06 -20.35
CA TYR A 37 2.23 0.99 -19.29
C TYR A 37 2.62 2.46 -19.54
N GLY A 38 3.06 2.78 -20.74
CA GLY A 38 3.50 4.12 -21.11
C GLY A 38 2.37 5.13 -21.33
N THR A 39 2.64 6.17 -22.09
CA THR A 39 1.74 7.32 -22.31
C THR A 39 0.49 7.02 -23.13
N ARG A 40 0.49 5.93 -23.90
CA ARG A 40 -0.69 5.44 -24.61
C ARG A 40 -1.22 4.20 -23.88
N PRO A 41 -2.21 4.37 -22.99
CA PRO A 41 -2.79 3.24 -22.28
C PRO A 41 -3.45 2.30 -23.29
N PRO A 42 -3.36 0.98 -23.10
CA PRO A 42 -4.12 0.05 -23.91
C PRO A 42 -5.61 0.29 -23.67
N ASP A 43 -6.36 0.34 -24.72
CA ASP A 43 -7.82 0.35 -24.65
C ASP A 43 -8.32 -1.09 -24.47
N VAL A 44 -9.27 -1.27 -23.56
CA VAL A 44 -9.98 -2.54 -23.40
C VAL A 44 -11.28 -2.46 -24.21
N PHE A 45 -11.40 -3.36 -25.16
CA PHE A 45 -12.60 -3.50 -25.98
C PHE A 45 -13.55 -4.51 -25.33
N LEU A 46 -14.74 -4.07 -24.96
CA LEU A 46 -15.79 -4.95 -24.46
C LEU A 46 -16.78 -5.20 -25.59
N PRO A 47 -16.91 -6.46 -26.07
CA PRO A 47 -17.99 -6.81 -26.99
C PRO A 47 -19.32 -6.66 -26.23
N MET A 48 -20.26 -5.96 -26.83
CA MET A 48 -21.63 -5.86 -26.36
C MET A 48 -22.50 -6.83 -27.20
N ASP A 49 -23.67 -7.17 -26.70
CA ASP A 49 -24.62 -8.07 -27.42
C ASP A 49 -25.14 -7.47 -28.75
N SER A 50 -24.83 -6.21 -29.02
CA SER A 50 -25.01 -5.53 -30.30
C SER A 50 -23.66 -5.40 -31.02
N GLU A 51 -23.66 -5.14 -32.34
CA GLU A 51 -22.42 -4.91 -33.13
C GLU A 51 -21.55 -3.74 -32.60
N GLU A 52 -21.94 -3.13 -31.47
CA GLU A 52 -21.22 -2.04 -30.80
C GLU A 52 -20.12 -2.59 -29.91
N THR A 53 -18.94 -2.00 -30.02
CA THR A 53 -17.80 -2.26 -29.13
C THR A 53 -17.62 -1.06 -28.19
N ARG A 54 -17.61 -1.30 -26.90
CA ARG A 54 -17.33 -0.27 -25.90
C ARG A 54 -15.84 -0.25 -25.58
N THR A 55 -15.23 0.92 -25.72
CA THR A 55 -13.81 1.12 -25.37
C THR A 55 -13.68 1.69 -23.98
N ILE A 56 -12.85 1.06 -23.15
CA ILE A 56 -12.50 1.55 -21.81
C ILE A 56 -11.01 1.86 -21.82
N SER A 57 -10.65 3.10 -21.54
CA SER A 57 -9.26 3.51 -21.43
C SER A 57 -8.70 3.18 -20.04
N CYS A 58 -7.61 2.40 -19.99
CA CYS A 58 -6.90 2.02 -18.77
C CYS A 58 -5.69 2.93 -18.55
N SER A 59 -5.90 4.15 -18.02
CA SER A 59 -4.87 5.18 -17.90
C SER A 59 -4.02 5.15 -16.65
N SER A 60 -4.38 4.36 -15.62
CA SER A 60 -3.67 4.26 -14.35
C SER A 60 -3.45 2.80 -13.92
N GLY A 61 -2.56 2.63 -12.99
CA GLY A 61 -2.30 1.34 -12.35
C GLY A 61 -1.61 0.31 -13.20
N VAL A 62 -1.38 -0.85 -12.59
CA VAL A 62 -0.93 -2.07 -13.24
C VAL A 62 -2.11 -3.03 -13.39
N GLN A 63 -2.12 -3.82 -14.46
CA GLN A 63 -3.26 -4.67 -14.78
C GLN A 63 -3.30 -5.90 -13.84
N GLN A 64 -4.48 -6.19 -13.31
CA GLN A 64 -4.74 -7.44 -12.60
C GLN A 64 -4.76 -8.59 -13.63
N GLY A 65 -4.00 -9.65 -13.33
CA GLY A 65 -3.81 -10.77 -14.26
C GLY A 65 -2.56 -10.66 -15.14
N ASP A 66 -1.91 -9.49 -15.19
CA ASP A 66 -0.57 -9.37 -15.75
C ASP A 66 0.44 -10.04 -14.82
N THR A 67 1.22 -10.96 -15.35
CA THR A 67 2.25 -11.69 -14.60
C THR A 67 3.32 -10.77 -14.02
N MET A 68 3.59 -9.62 -14.64
CA MET A 68 4.51 -8.60 -14.14
C MET A 68 3.86 -7.62 -13.17
N GLY A 69 2.53 -7.53 -13.13
CA GLY A 69 1.78 -6.56 -12.33
C GLY A 69 2.24 -6.47 -10.87
N PRO A 70 2.32 -7.60 -10.13
CA PRO A 70 2.79 -7.60 -8.74
C PRO A 70 4.22 -7.08 -8.59
N ALA A 71 5.14 -7.48 -9.47
CA ALA A 71 6.54 -7.03 -9.43
C ALA A 71 6.66 -5.53 -9.71
N LEU A 72 5.93 -5.04 -10.71
CA LEU A 72 5.89 -3.61 -11.06
C LEU A 72 5.32 -2.76 -9.92
N PHE A 73 4.27 -3.24 -9.26
CA PHE A 73 3.71 -2.60 -8.07
C PHE A 73 4.72 -2.53 -6.93
N CYS A 74 5.39 -3.64 -6.61
CA CYS A 74 6.43 -3.68 -5.58
C CYS A 74 7.60 -2.74 -5.89
N LEU A 75 8.00 -2.61 -7.16
CA LEU A 75 9.01 -1.64 -7.57
C LEU A 75 8.58 -0.21 -7.28
N ALA A 76 7.32 0.15 -7.52
CA ALA A 76 6.80 1.49 -7.22
C ALA A 76 6.80 1.80 -5.71
N LEU A 77 6.57 0.80 -4.84
CA LEU A 77 6.63 0.96 -3.37
C LEU A 77 8.06 1.09 -2.83
N ARG A 78 9.04 0.49 -3.50
CA ARG A 78 10.41 0.36 -3.02
C ARG A 78 11.07 1.66 -2.54
N PRO A 79 10.98 2.82 -3.23
CA PRO A 79 11.59 4.05 -2.78
C PRO A 79 11.04 4.56 -1.44
N GLY A 80 9.72 4.49 -1.26
CA GLY A 80 9.05 4.87 -0.01
C GLY A 80 9.52 4.02 1.16
N LEU A 81 9.57 2.69 0.97
CA LEU A 81 10.04 1.75 2.01
C LEU A 81 11.53 1.94 2.35
N LYS A 82 12.37 2.27 1.36
CA LYS A 82 13.78 2.60 1.60
C LYS A 82 13.92 3.86 2.46
N ARG A 83 13.22 4.94 2.09
CA ARG A 83 13.23 6.18 2.89
C ARG A 83 12.69 5.97 4.28
N PHE A 84 11.62 5.16 4.42
CA PHE A 84 11.08 4.78 5.72
C PHE A 84 12.15 4.12 6.60
N ARG A 85 12.86 3.12 6.07
CA ARG A 85 13.91 2.42 6.82
C ARG A 85 15.01 3.37 7.27
N GLN A 86 15.42 4.32 6.43
CA GLN A 86 16.43 5.33 6.76
C GLN A 86 15.96 6.31 7.83
N GLU A 87 14.70 6.76 7.73
CA GLU A 87 14.11 7.75 8.64
C GLU A 87 13.88 7.18 10.05
N PHE A 88 13.51 5.89 10.15
CA PHE A 88 13.12 5.26 11.42
C PHE A 88 14.13 4.22 11.90
N GLU A 89 15.37 4.25 11.41
CA GLU A 89 16.42 3.34 11.85
C GLU A 89 16.65 3.47 13.36
N GLY A 90 16.57 2.36 14.10
CA GLY A 90 16.77 2.35 15.55
C GLY A 90 15.59 2.89 16.40
N GLU A 91 14.49 3.35 15.79
CA GLU A 91 13.35 3.91 16.53
C GLU A 91 12.31 2.87 16.99
N GLY A 92 12.57 1.57 16.80
CA GLY A 92 11.65 0.49 17.17
C GLY A 92 10.37 0.46 16.31
N VAL A 93 10.45 0.99 15.10
CA VAL A 93 9.37 1.00 14.12
C VAL A 93 9.86 0.35 12.82
N GLU A 94 9.12 -0.61 12.31
CA GLU A 94 9.44 -1.30 11.08
C GLU A 94 8.24 -1.30 10.13
N ALA A 95 8.50 -1.20 8.83
CA ALA A 95 7.49 -1.33 7.80
C ALA A 95 7.69 -2.64 7.03
N PHE A 96 6.62 -3.40 6.92
CA PHE A 96 6.55 -4.63 6.13
C PHE A 96 5.54 -4.41 5.00
N ALA A 97 5.88 -4.85 3.81
CA ALA A 97 4.97 -4.81 2.68
C ALA A 97 4.95 -6.17 1.98
N TYR A 98 3.76 -6.66 1.74
CA TYR A 98 3.53 -7.81 0.87
C TYR A 98 2.48 -7.42 -0.16
N MET A 99 2.92 -7.18 -1.39
CA MET A 99 2.08 -6.62 -2.45
C MET A 99 1.37 -5.33 -1.98
N ASN A 100 0.04 -5.33 -1.94
CA ASN A 100 -0.78 -4.19 -1.49
C ASN A 100 -0.99 -4.11 0.03
N ASP A 101 -0.57 -5.11 0.77
CA ASP A 101 -0.68 -5.10 2.23
C ASP A 101 0.57 -4.48 2.84
N VAL A 102 0.44 -3.30 3.42
CA VAL A 102 1.52 -2.66 4.18
C VAL A 102 1.18 -2.69 5.66
N SER A 103 2.12 -3.20 6.43
CA SER A 103 1.99 -3.33 7.88
C SER A 103 3.12 -2.58 8.57
N LEU A 104 2.79 -1.88 9.66
CA LEU A 104 3.78 -1.26 10.52
C LEU A 104 3.94 -2.09 11.80
N GLY A 105 5.13 -2.65 11.99
CA GLY A 105 5.56 -3.26 13.25
C GLY A 105 6.00 -2.16 14.22
N LEU A 106 5.49 -2.18 15.45
CA LEU A 106 5.72 -1.16 16.44
C LEU A 106 6.04 -1.81 17.79
N MET A 107 7.06 -1.32 18.48
CA MET A 107 7.38 -1.74 19.85
C MET A 107 6.45 -1.10 20.91
N GLY A 108 5.55 -0.23 20.51
CA GLY A 108 4.57 0.43 21.36
C GLY A 108 3.78 1.47 20.59
N ILE A 109 2.71 2.01 21.19
CA ILE A 109 1.96 3.14 20.64
C ILE A 109 2.56 4.41 21.25
N THR A 110 3.25 5.17 20.44
CA THR A 110 4.00 6.37 20.83
C THR A 110 3.84 7.46 19.77
N ALA A 111 4.39 8.65 20.02
CA ALA A 111 4.47 9.71 19.00
C ALA A 111 5.20 9.23 17.73
N ASN A 112 6.18 8.32 17.84
CA ASN A 112 6.86 7.72 16.68
C ASN A 112 5.91 6.88 15.83
N THR A 113 4.90 6.25 16.42
CA THR A 113 3.84 5.53 15.69
C THR A 113 3.09 6.48 14.75
N VAL A 114 2.66 7.63 15.28
CA VAL A 114 1.94 8.66 14.51
C VAL A 114 2.82 9.19 13.38
N ARG A 115 4.09 9.50 13.70
CA ARG A 115 5.07 10.00 12.73
C ARG A 115 5.34 8.98 11.61
N ALA A 116 5.51 7.70 11.97
CA ALA A 116 5.75 6.62 11.03
C ALA A 116 4.55 6.38 10.10
N PHE A 117 3.34 6.40 10.66
CA PHE A 117 2.13 6.23 9.86
C PHE A 117 1.91 7.41 8.90
N ALA A 118 2.08 8.64 9.37
CA ALA A 118 1.99 9.84 8.53
C ALA A 118 3.04 9.82 7.40
N PHE A 119 4.25 9.34 7.70
CA PHE A 119 5.30 9.16 6.70
C PHE A 119 4.87 8.17 5.60
N VAL A 120 4.43 6.96 5.98
CA VAL A 120 3.99 5.94 5.02
C VAL A 120 2.84 6.46 4.17
N ARG A 121 1.84 7.09 4.80
CA ARG A 121 0.69 7.69 4.10
C ARG A 121 1.15 8.68 3.04
N ARG A 122 2.04 9.60 3.38
CA ARG A 122 2.60 10.59 2.44
C ARG A 122 3.34 9.92 1.27
N GLU A 123 4.15 8.89 1.53
CA GLU A 123 4.90 8.18 0.50
C GLU A 123 3.97 7.45 -0.48
N LEU A 124 2.90 6.86 0.04
CA LEU A 124 1.89 6.17 -0.75
C LEU A 124 1.06 7.13 -1.60
N ASP A 125 0.61 8.24 -1.01
CA ASP A 125 -0.11 9.31 -1.72
C ASP A 125 0.74 9.86 -2.88
N GLY A 126 2.04 9.99 -2.67
CA GLY A 126 3.01 10.41 -3.69
C GLY A 126 2.96 9.56 -4.95
N ILE A 127 2.72 8.28 -4.82
CA ILE A 127 2.59 7.32 -5.94
C ILE A 127 1.14 6.99 -6.31
N GLY A 128 0.16 7.72 -5.74
CA GLY A 128 -1.27 7.61 -6.08
C GLY A 128 -2.05 6.56 -5.30
N ILE A 129 -1.47 6.00 -4.25
CA ILE A 129 -2.15 5.01 -3.39
C ILE A 129 -2.71 5.72 -2.17
N VAL A 130 -4.04 5.68 -2.02
CA VAL A 130 -4.75 6.30 -0.89
C VAL A 130 -4.99 5.25 0.19
N VAL A 131 -4.57 5.56 1.41
CA VAL A 131 -4.83 4.72 2.59
C VAL A 131 -6.32 4.81 2.96
N SER A 132 -6.95 3.67 3.22
CA SER A 132 -8.34 3.63 3.68
C SER A 132 -8.41 3.73 5.19
N PRO A 133 -8.93 4.83 5.78
CA PRO A 133 -9.12 4.94 7.23
C PRO A 133 -10.02 3.83 7.79
N ALA A 134 -11.04 3.45 7.03
CA ALA A 134 -12.00 2.42 7.44
C ALA A 134 -11.38 1.02 7.60
N LYS A 135 -10.25 0.77 6.91
CA LYS A 135 -9.55 -0.51 6.90
C LYS A 135 -8.18 -0.46 7.59
N THR A 136 -7.82 0.69 8.16
CA THR A 136 -6.58 0.83 8.91
C THR A 136 -6.84 0.52 10.37
N VAL A 137 -6.26 -0.59 10.85
CA VAL A 137 -6.52 -1.10 12.18
C VAL A 137 -5.24 -1.48 12.91
N ALA A 138 -5.25 -1.31 14.23
CA ALA A 138 -4.24 -1.82 15.14
C ALA A 138 -4.87 -2.87 16.06
N PRO A 139 -4.30 -4.08 16.21
CA PRO A 139 -4.74 -4.99 17.24
C PRO A 139 -4.41 -4.39 18.62
N PRO A 140 -5.26 -4.59 19.62
CA PRO A 140 -4.94 -4.18 20.98
C PRO A 140 -3.67 -4.89 21.47
N PRO A 141 -2.85 -4.25 22.30
CA PRO A 141 -1.70 -4.89 22.92
C PRO A 141 -2.14 -6.10 23.75
N LYS A 142 -1.43 -7.22 23.61
CA LYS A 142 -1.76 -8.45 24.35
C LYS A 142 -1.76 -8.20 25.87
N GLY A 143 -2.88 -8.46 26.53
CA GLY A 143 -3.02 -8.35 28.00
C GLY A 143 -3.09 -6.91 28.55
N HIS A 144 -3.21 -5.89 27.70
CA HIS A 144 -3.29 -4.48 28.14
C HIS A 144 -4.41 -3.76 27.42
N VAL A 145 -5.27 -3.09 28.15
CA VAL A 145 -6.21 -2.14 27.59
C VAL A 145 -5.43 -0.86 27.25
N PRO A 146 -5.48 -0.36 26.02
CA PRO A 146 -4.82 0.89 25.67
C PRO A 146 -5.35 2.05 26.50
N THR A 147 -4.47 2.92 26.96
CA THR A 147 -4.91 4.14 27.66
C THR A 147 -5.62 5.09 26.71
N ALA A 148 -6.48 5.98 27.23
CA ALA A 148 -7.18 6.99 26.43
C ALA A 148 -6.21 7.86 25.60
N GLU A 149 -5.03 8.17 26.13
CA GLU A 149 -3.98 8.88 25.41
C GLU A 149 -3.49 8.12 24.17
N LYS A 150 -3.24 6.82 24.30
CA LYS A 150 -2.79 5.97 23.19
C LYS A 150 -3.88 5.81 22.13
N ILE A 151 -5.14 5.72 22.55
CA ILE A 151 -6.29 5.69 21.63
C ILE A 151 -6.32 7.00 20.83
N SER A 152 -6.27 8.14 21.52
CA SER A 152 -6.28 9.46 20.88
C SER A 152 -5.13 9.66 19.90
N LEU A 153 -3.92 9.13 20.21
CA LEU A 153 -2.79 9.16 19.28
C LEU A 153 -3.08 8.39 17.98
N LEU A 154 -3.67 7.21 18.06
CA LEU A 154 -4.03 6.42 16.87
C LEU A 154 -5.16 7.09 16.07
N GLU A 155 -6.19 7.60 16.75
CA GLU A 155 -7.31 8.30 16.13
C GLU A 155 -6.85 9.56 15.38
N SER A 156 -5.82 10.24 15.88
CA SER A 156 -5.25 11.45 15.23
C SER A 156 -4.70 11.18 13.83
N VAL A 157 -4.46 9.93 13.47
CA VAL A 157 -3.98 9.48 12.16
C VAL A 157 -4.96 8.51 11.47
N ASP A 158 -6.22 8.50 11.88
CA ASP A 158 -7.29 7.66 11.33
C ASP A 158 -7.02 6.14 11.51
N VAL A 159 -6.32 5.73 12.55
CA VAL A 159 -6.10 4.31 12.89
C VAL A 159 -7.05 3.90 14.00
N ARG A 160 -7.83 2.85 13.77
CA ARG A 160 -8.75 2.29 14.77
C ARG A 160 -8.13 1.10 15.49
N ILE A 161 -8.53 0.88 16.73
CA ILE A 161 -8.20 -0.36 17.44
C ILE A 161 -9.22 -1.43 17.05
N ALA A 162 -8.74 -2.62 16.72
CA ALA A 162 -9.62 -3.75 16.38
C ALA A 162 -10.41 -4.23 17.62
N ASP A 163 -11.72 -4.43 17.46
CA ASP A 163 -12.61 -4.78 18.56
C ASP A 163 -12.35 -6.18 19.16
N GLU A 164 -11.87 -7.12 18.33
CA GLU A 164 -11.74 -8.54 18.72
C GLU A 164 -10.32 -8.99 19.07
N GLY A 165 -9.36 -8.09 19.19
CA GLY A 165 -7.96 -8.47 19.47
C GLY A 165 -7.28 -9.29 18.37
N ARG A 166 -7.96 -9.56 17.27
CA ARG A 166 -7.47 -10.29 16.11
C ARG A 166 -7.47 -9.42 14.87
N VAL A 167 -6.43 -9.54 14.08
CA VAL A 167 -6.33 -8.94 12.76
C VAL A 167 -5.77 -9.97 11.79
N THR A 168 -6.13 -9.86 10.53
CA THR A 168 -5.65 -10.77 9.49
C THR A 168 -4.59 -10.06 8.67
N VAL A 169 -3.42 -10.66 8.55
CA VAL A 169 -2.31 -10.19 7.71
C VAL A 169 -2.08 -11.23 6.64
N VAL A 170 -2.20 -10.84 5.37
CA VAL A 170 -2.01 -11.75 4.23
C VAL A 170 -2.80 -13.05 4.41
N SER A 171 -4.08 -12.93 4.80
CA SER A 171 -4.99 -14.05 5.12
C SER A 171 -4.57 -14.92 6.32
N VAL A 172 -3.56 -14.52 7.08
CA VAL A 172 -3.15 -15.18 8.32
C VAL A 172 -3.67 -14.40 9.53
N PRO A 173 -4.48 -14.99 10.41
CA PRO A 173 -4.93 -14.32 11.63
C PRO A 173 -3.75 -14.10 12.57
N ILE A 174 -3.61 -12.88 13.09
CA ILE A 174 -2.63 -12.51 14.10
C ILE A 174 -3.38 -11.94 15.29
N GLY A 175 -3.09 -12.42 16.47
CA GLY A 175 -3.72 -11.96 17.70
C GLY A 175 -3.79 -13.02 18.77
N THR A 176 -4.60 -12.76 19.79
CA THR A 176 -4.84 -13.73 20.90
C THR A 176 -5.92 -14.72 20.52
N GLU A 177 -5.70 -15.99 20.86
CA GLU A 177 -6.79 -16.97 20.97
C GLU A 177 -7.72 -16.64 22.13
#